data_791f4f0c6eb6774c15dbac82e0192de3
#
_entry.id   791f4f0c6eb6774c15dbac82e0192de3
#
_cell.length_a   1.000
_cell.length_b   1.000
_cell.length_c   1.000
_cell.angle_alpha   90.00
_cell.angle_beta   90.00
_cell.angle_gamma   90.00
#
_symmetry.space_group_name_H-M   'P 1'
#
loop_
_entity.id
_entity.type
_entity.pdbx_description
1 polymer ?
#
loop_
_entity_poly.entity_id
_entity_poly.type
_entity_poly.pdbx_seq_one_letter_code
_entity_poly.pdbx_strand_id
1 'polypeptide(L)'
;AEGARVTACYHSDPRGLTALSNEYPEQLNNIEVDVQDESSVVSLFAKANEAFGRVDACVANAGIAFHKGVALNEMSIDQWQKTMSVNLTGVFLCAKHFFANLKVYPDGDASLVIVGSTSGEFGEAGHCDYSTSKAGLRGLLLSLKNEIVHLAPRGRVNLVNPGWTATPMTEDALSDKANVSKILQTIPLRKVAISADIAHAILYLTSDALAGHVSGQTVTVAGGMEGRVLFSGD
;
A
#
# COMPACT_ATOMS: atom_id res chain seq x y z
N ALA A 1 9.23 -2.67 -17.46
CA ALA A 1 8.63 -3.41 -18.56
C ALA A 1 7.60 -2.55 -19.29
N GLU A 2 6.78 -1.76 -18.59
CA GLU A 2 5.72 -0.92 -19.21
C GLU A 2 6.19 0.51 -19.57
N GLY A 3 7.48 0.80 -19.51
CA GLY A 3 8.04 2.09 -19.89
C GLY A 3 7.89 3.20 -18.86
N ALA A 4 7.35 2.94 -17.68
CA ALA A 4 7.24 3.92 -16.63
C ALA A 4 8.61 4.29 -16.04
N ARG A 5 8.78 5.57 -15.69
CA ARG A 5 9.88 6.03 -14.85
C ARG A 5 9.42 5.97 -13.40
N VAL A 6 10.20 5.37 -12.51
CA VAL A 6 9.79 5.04 -11.16
C VAL A 6 10.80 5.58 -10.13
N THR A 7 10.32 6.34 -9.17
CA THR A 7 11.05 6.60 -7.93
C THR A 7 10.56 5.62 -6.88
N ALA A 8 11.38 4.62 -6.57
CA ALA A 8 11.09 3.61 -5.56
C ALA A 8 11.65 4.04 -4.20
N CYS A 9 10.87 3.83 -3.14
CA CYS A 9 11.22 4.25 -1.80
C CYS A 9 11.47 3.06 -0.89
N TYR A 10 12.42 3.21 0.04
CA TYR A 10 12.69 2.28 1.12
C TYR A 10 12.98 3.07 2.41
N HIS A 11 12.82 2.44 3.58
CA HIS A 11 13.12 3.10 4.86
C HIS A 11 14.57 2.87 5.29
N SER A 12 15.02 1.63 5.38
CA SER A 12 16.37 1.29 5.88
C SER A 12 17.09 0.24 5.04
N ASP A 13 16.35 -0.57 4.31
CA ASP A 13 16.89 -1.66 3.51
C ASP A 13 16.39 -1.55 2.06
N PRO A 14 17.27 -1.21 1.11
CA PRO A 14 16.92 -1.11 -0.30
C PRO A 14 16.64 -2.47 -0.94
N ARG A 15 16.97 -3.60 -0.28
CA ARG A 15 16.80 -4.97 -0.78
C ARG A 15 17.28 -5.11 -2.24
N GLY A 16 16.37 -5.54 -3.14
CA GLY A 16 16.67 -5.67 -4.57
C GLY A 16 16.65 -4.36 -5.38
N LEU A 17 16.30 -3.21 -4.77
CA LEU A 17 16.17 -1.95 -5.51
C LEU A 17 17.48 -1.48 -6.12
N THR A 18 18.61 -1.67 -5.43
CA THR A 18 19.94 -1.29 -5.96
C THR A 18 20.28 -2.09 -7.23
N ALA A 19 19.99 -3.38 -7.25
CA ALA A 19 20.20 -4.21 -8.44
C ALA A 19 19.29 -3.76 -9.59
N LEU A 20 18.02 -3.48 -9.31
CA LEU A 20 17.07 -2.97 -10.30
C LEU A 20 17.45 -1.60 -10.83
N SER A 21 17.95 -0.68 -10.00
CA SER A 21 18.41 0.63 -10.44
C SER A 21 19.63 0.53 -11.36
N ASN A 22 20.51 -0.44 -11.12
CA ASN A 22 21.65 -0.71 -12.01
C ASN A 22 21.21 -1.32 -13.35
N GLU A 23 20.13 -2.12 -13.35
CA GLU A 23 19.57 -2.72 -14.55
C GLU A 23 18.77 -1.70 -15.39
N TYR A 24 18.09 -0.75 -14.73
CA TYR A 24 17.23 0.26 -15.35
C TYR A 24 17.62 1.70 -14.94
N PRO A 25 18.86 2.16 -15.17
CA PRO A 25 19.35 3.43 -14.61
C PRO A 25 18.59 4.67 -15.10
N GLU A 26 18.04 4.62 -16.32
CA GLU A 26 17.25 5.72 -16.91
C GLU A 26 15.77 5.73 -16.47
N GLN A 27 15.31 4.66 -15.83
CA GLN A 27 13.89 4.47 -15.50
C GLN A 27 13.64 4.31 -14.02
N LEU A 28 14.65 3.96 -13.22
CA LEU A 28 14.48 3.69 -11.79
C LEU A 28 15.45 4.51 -10.96
N ASN A 29 14.87 5.35 -10.10
CA ASN A 29 15.56 6.03 -9.01
C ASN A 29 15.13 5.41 -7.67
N ASN A 30 16.04 5.25 -6.72
CA ASN A 30 15.70 4.77 -5.38
C ASN A 30 16.08 5.81 -4.30
N ILE A 31 15.20 5.99 -3.32
CA ILE A 31 15.35 7.02 -2.30
C ILE A 31 15.00 6.44 -0.92
N GLU A 32 15.86 6.68 0.06
CA GLU A 32 15.55 6.41 1.47
C GLU A 32 14.57 7.46 1.99
N VAL A 33 13.46 7.00 2.62
CA VAL A 33 12.37 7.84 3.11
C VAL A 33 11.79 7.28 4.41
N ASP A 34 11.70 8.09 5.44
CA ASP A 34 10.80 7.82 6.56
C ASP A 34 9.46 8.51 6.31
N VAL A 35 8.43 7.72 6.04
CA VAL A 35 7.07 8.25 5.77
C VAL A 35 6.43 8.91 6.99
N GLN A 36 6.98 8.71 8.20
CA GLN A 36 6.51 9.36 9.43
C GLN A 36 7.01 10.81 9.55
N ASP A 37 8.10 11.14 8.86
CA ASP A 37 8.69 12.47 8.84
C ASP A 37 8.23 13.22 7.58
N GLU A 38 7.45 14.27 7.79
CA GLU A 38 6.94 15.10 6.70
C GLU A 38 8.07 15.72 5.87
N SER A 39 9.19 16.11 6.47
CA SER A 39 10.33 16.69 5.76
C SER A 39 10.98 15.66 4.81
N SER A 40 11.03 14.40 5.23
CA SER A 40 11.50 13.29 4.41
C SER A 40 10.59 13.06 3.19
N VAL A 41 9.26 13.13 3.39
CA VAL A 41 8.29 13.01 2.29
C VAL A 41 8.36 14.20 1.34
N VAL A 42 8.53 15.43 1.84
CA VAL A 42 8.77 16.63 0.99
C VAL A 42 10.02 16.43 0.12
N SER A 43 11.11 15.97 0.71
CA SER A 43 12.36 15.70 0.01
C SER A 43 12.20 14.62 -1.07
N LEU A 44 11.38 13.58 -0.80
CA LEU A 44 11.05 12.55 -1.78
C LEU A 44 10.46 13.15 -3.06
N PHE A 45 9.38 13.94 -2.93
CA PHE A 45 8.71 14.53 -4.10
C PHE A 45 9.62 15.51 -4.84
N ALA A 46 10.44 16.30 -4.13
CA ALA A 46 11.43 17.18 -4.76
C ALA A 46 12.43 16.39 -5.61
N LYS A 47 13.02 15.33 -5.07
CA LYS A 47 13.98 14.47 -5.79
C LYS A 47 13.32 13.68 -6.93
N ALA A 48 12.08 13.22 -6.75
CA ALA A 48 11.33 12.56 -7.82
C ALA A 48 11.08 13.51 -9.00
N ASN A 49 10.68 14.75 -8.71
CA ASN A 49 10.48 15.79 -9.73
C ASN A 49 11.79 16.18 -10.43
N GLU A 50 12.89 16.26 -9.68
CA GLU A 50 14.22 16.53 -10.27
C GLU A 50 14.65 15.42 -11.23
N ALA A 51 14.42 14.15 -10.85
CA ALA A 51 14.83 13.01 -11.68
C ALA A 51 13.95 12.82 -12.92
N PHE A 52 12.63 12.96 -12.77
CA PHE A 52 11.69 12.51 -13.82
C PHE A 52 10.58 13.52 -14.16
N GLY A 53 10.60 14.69 -13.56
CA GLY A 53 9.52 15.68 -13.72
C GLY A 53 8.31 15.35 -12.86
N ARG A 54 7.13 15.77 -13.28
CA ARG A 54 5.87 15.58 -12.56
C ARG A 54 5.66 14.11 -12.15
N VAL A 55 5.24 13.90 -10.92
CA VAL A 55 4.79 12.59 -10.44
C VAL A 55 3.32 12.41 -10.85
N ASP A 56 3.06 11.52 -11.81
CA ASP A 56 1.71 11.24 -12.35
C ASP A 56 0.96 10.21 -11.54
N ALA A 57 1.68 9.26 -10.92
CA ALA A 57 1.11 8.21 -10.11
C ALA A 57 1.86 8.06 -8.78
N CYS A 58 1.11 7.89 -7.70
CA CYS A 58 1.64 7.59 -6.38
C CYS A 58 1.05 6.29 -5.86
N VAL A 59 1.91 5.38 -5.39
CA VAL A 59 1.51 4.14 -4.71
C VAL A 59 1.92 4.26 -3.24
N ALA A 60 0.95 4.54 -2.37
CA ALA A 60 1.18 4.64 -0.93
C ALA A 60 1.14 3.23 -0.31
N ASN A 61 2.28 2.54 -0.34
CA ASN A 61 2.44 1.13 0.06
C ASN A 61 3.12 0.94 1.41
N ALA A 62 3.89 1.91 1.90
CA ALA A 62 4.64 1.78 3.16
C ALA A 62 3.73 1.36 4.32
N GLY A 63 4.17 0.37 5.09
CA GLY A 63 3.41 -0.14 6.22
C GLY A 63 4.21 -1.12 7.05
N ILE A 64 3.82 -1.23 8.31
CA ILE A 64 4.37 -2.18 9.28
C ILE A 64 3.24 -3.00 9.91
N ALA A 65 3.58 -4.19 10.36
CA ALA A 65 2.78 -5.01 11.27
C ALA A 65 3.72 -5.62 12.31
N PHE A 66 3.26 -5.74 13.55
CA PHE A 66 4.00 -6.50 14.56
C PHE A 66 3.69 -7.98 14.40
N HIS A 67 4.71 -8.85 14.42
CA HIS A 67 4.57 -10.27 14.13
C HIS A 67 3.73 -11.02 15.17
N LYS A 68 3.78 -10.57 16.44
CA LYS A 68 3.00 -11.17 17.53
C LYS A 68 1.78 -10.35 17.80
N GLY A 69 0.61 -10.99 17.74
CA GLY A 69 -0.63 -10.38 18.18
C GLY A 69 -0.57 -10.07 19.69
N VAL A 70 -1.07 -8.90 20.06
CA VAL A 70 -1.16 -8.43 21.45
C VAL A 70 -2.61 -8.15 21.79
N ALA A 71 -3.10 -8.71 22.89
CA ALA A 71 -4.47 -8.43 23.35
C ALA A 71 -4.63 -6.93 23.64
N LEU A 72 -5.83 -6.38 23.36
CA LEU A 72 -6.07 -4.94 23.45
C LEU A 72 -5.71 -4.35 24.83
N ASN A 73 -6.03 -5.07 25.89
CA ASN A 73 -5.73 -4.64 27.27
C ASN A 73 -4.23 -4.68 27.64
N GLU A 74 -3.41 -5.28 26.81
CA GLU A 74 -1.95 -5.39 26.98
C GLU A 74 -1.16 -4.56 25.95
N MET A 75 -1.86 -4.03 24.93
CA MET A 75 -1.21 -3.26 23.87
C MET A 75 -0.68 -1.93 24.42
N SER A 76 0.61 -1.68 24.21
CA SER A 76 1.21 -0.41 24.63
C SER A 76 0.77 0.74 23.72
N ILE A 77 0.72 1.95 24.30
CA ILE A 77 0.43 3.16 23.52
C ILE A 77 1.52 3.41 22.45
N ASP A 78 2.76 3.04 22.73
CA ASP A 78 3.87 3.20 21.79
C ASP A 78 3.71 2.31 20.56
N GLN A 79 3.28 1.03 20.74
CA GLN A 79 2.94 0.14 19.63
C GLN A 79 1.81 0.73 18.78
N TRP A 80 0.74 1.14 19.41
CA TRP A 80 -0.39 1.80 18.76
C TRP A 80 0.06 3.02 17.95
N GLN A 81 0.77 3.96 18.59
CA GLN A 81 1.24 5.18 17.94
C GLN A 81 2.20 4.89 16.78
N LYS A 82 3.10 3.92 16.94
CA LYS A 82 4.03 3.53 15.87
C LYS A 82 3.29 3.00 14.65
N THR A 83 2.31 2.12 14.87
CA THR A 83 1.50 1.56 13.77
C THR A 83 0.70 2.66 13.07
N MET A 84 0.01 3.52 13.83
CA MET A 84 -0.77 4.62 13.27
C MET A 84 0.10 5.63 12.52
N SER A 85 1.28 5.94 13.04
CA SER A 85 2.23 6.89 12.46
C SER A 85 2.71 6.43 11.09
N VAL A 86 3.06 5.15 10.92
CA VAL A 86 3.51 4.62 9.63
C VAL A 86 2.32 4.37 8.69
N ASN A 87 1.34 3.57 9.16
CA ASN A 87 0.33 2.98 8.27
C ASN A 87 -0.79 3.95 7.87
N LEU A 88 -1.05 4.99 8.67
CA LEU A 88 -2.12 5.95 8.43
C LEU A 88 -1.57 7.36 8.19
N THR A 89 -0.79 7.91 9.14
CA THR A 89 -0.22 9.24 8.99
C THR A 89 0.77 9.30 7.82
N GLY A 90 1.62 8.29 7.66
CA GLY A 90 2.57 8.21 6.53
C GLY A 90 1.86 8.18 5.18
N VAL A 91 0.76 7.43 5.06
CA VAL A 91 -0.06 7.41 3.84
C VAL A 91 -0.70 8.77 3.58
N PHE A 92 -1.22 9.43 4.64
CA PHE A 92 -1.74 10.80 4.55
C PHE A 92 -0.66 11.78 4.05
N LEU A 93 0.56 11.72 4.58
CA LEU A 93 1.67 12.60 4.17
C LEU A 93 2.04 12.36 2.69
N CYS A 94 2.13 11.10 2.25
CA CYS A 94 2.35 10.78 0.85
C CYS A 94 1.25 11.35 -0.05
N ALA A 95 -0.01 11.18 0.32
CA ALA A 95 -1.14 11.72 -0.43
C ALA A 95 -1.12 13.26 -0.46
N LYS A 96 -0.87 13.92 0.69
CA LYS A 96 -0.77 15.37 0.82
C LYS A 96 0.26 15.95 -0.15
N HIS A 97 1.47 15.39 -0.17
CA HIS A 97 2.55 15.90 -1.01
C HIS A 97 2.41 15.48 -2.49
N PHE A 98 1.76 14.35 -2.76
CA PHE A 98 1.31 14.04 -4.11
C PHE A 98 0.32 15.08 -4.65
N PHE A 99 -0.68 15.47 -3.87
CA PHE A 99 -1.64 16.52 -4.24
C PHE A 99 -0.96 17.89 -4.40
N ALA A 100 0.02 18.21 -3.55
CA ALA A 100 0.83 19.42 -3.72
C ALA A 100 1.61 19.40 -5.05
N ASN A 101 2.20 18.25 -5.44
CA ASN A 101 2.84 18.07 -6.73
C ASN A 101 1.85 18.29 -7.90
N LEU A 102 0.64 17.73 -7.84
CA LEU A 102 -0.37 17.94 -8.88
C LEU A 102 -0.77 19.44 -9.02
N LYS A 103 -0.82 20.18 -7.91
CA LYS A 103 -1.11 21.61 -7.91
C LYS A 103 -0.02 22.44 -8.60
N VAL A 104 1.25 22.05 -8.44
CA VAL A 104 2.39 22.74 -9.07
C VAL A 104 2.50 22.39 -10.56
N TYR A 105 2.17 21.18 -10.92
CA TYR A 105 2.25 20.66 -12.29
C TYR A 105 0.87 20.20 -12.77
N PRO A 106 -0.06 21.12 -13.09
CA PRO A 106 -1.42 20.77 -13.48
C PRO A 106 -1.41 20.02 -14.83
N ASP A 107 -2.07 18.87 -14.86
CA ASP A 107 -2.32 18.07 -16.05
C ASP A 107 -3.58 17.22 -15.84
N GLY A 108 -4.08 16.61 -16.93
CA GLY A 108 -5.34 15.89 -16.94
C GLY A 108 -5.35 14.61 -16.10
N ASP A 109 -4.29 13.82 -16.15
CA ASP A 109 -4.25 12.50 -15.55
C ASP A 109 -3.47 12.48 -14.23
N ALA A 110 -3.98 11.71 -13.27
CA ALA A 110 -3.28 11.39 -12.03
C ALA A 110 -3.86 10.12 -11.40
N SER A 111 -3.04 9.32 -10.70
CA SER A 111 -3.51 8.14 -9.99
C SER A 111 -2.86 8.02 -8.62
N LEU A 112 -3.67 7.94 -7.57
CA LEU A 112 -3.25 7.54 -6.23
C LEU A 112 -3.78 6.14 -5.94
N VAL A 113 -2.91 5.18 -5.68
CA VAL A 113 -3.28 3.85 -5.21
C VAL A 113 -2.78 3.68 -3.78
N ILE A 114 -3.71 3.45 -2.88
CA ILE A 114 -3.44 3.22 -1.45
C ILE A 114 -3.42 1.72 -1.20
N VAL A 115 -2.43 1.21 -0.44
CA VAL A 115 -2.36 -0.21 -0.08
C VAL A 115 -2.88 -0.41 1.34
N GLY A 116 -4.08 -0.98 1.39
CA GLY A 116 -4.79 -1.36 2.61
C GLY A 116 -4.43 -2.77 3.11
N SER A 117 -5.44 -3.49 3.55
CA SER A 117 -5.36 -4.91 3.98
C SER A 117 -6.76 -5.46 4.19
N THR A 118 -6.93 -6.77 4.03
CA THR A 118 -8.14 -7.49 4.49
C THR A 118 -8.34 -7.38 6.02
N SER A 119 -7.26 -7.20 6.80
CA SER A 119 -7.37 -6.92 8.24
C SER A 119 -8.09 -5.59 8.52
N GLY A 120 -8.01 -4.60 7.62
CA GLY A 120 -8.78 -3.35 7.72
C GLY A 120 -10.26 -3.53 7.38
N GLU A 121 -10.65 -4.61 6.71
CA GLU A 121 -12.02 -4.92 6.30
C GLU A 121 -12.71 -5.87 7.28
N PHE A 122 -12.00 -6.93 7.71
CA PHE A 122 -12.58 -8.00 8.54
C PHE A 122 -12.12 -7.95 10.01
N GLY A 123 -11.08 -7.17 10.32
CA GLY A 123 -10.41 -7.20 11.62
C GLY A 123 -9.52 -8.42 11.79
N GLU A 124 -8.61 -8.35 12.76
CA GLU A 124 -7.73 -9.44 13.14
C GLU A 124 -7.47 -9.39 14.65
N ALA A 125 -7.80 -10.47 15.36
CA ALA A 125 -7.59 -10.54 16.81
C ALA A 125 -6.11 -10.39 17.15
N GLY A 126 -5.80 -9.56 18.15
CA GLY A 126 -4.43 -9.25 18.56
C GLY A 126 -3.73 -8.17 17.72
N HIS A 127 -4.35 -7.66 16.65
CA HIS A 127 -3.79 -6.66 15.75
C HIS A 127 -4.73 -5.45 15.58
N CYS A 128 -5.33 -4.98 16.68
CA CYS A 128 -6.31 -3.89 16.59
C CYS A 128 -5.68 -2.57 16.11
N ASP A 129 -4.39 -2.31 16.41
CA ASP A 129 -3.62 -1.20 15.88
C ASP A 129 -3.50 -1.27 14.35
N TYR A 130 -3.07 -2.42 13.83
CA TYR A 130 -2.93 -2.66 12.39
C TYR A 130 -4.28 -2.58 11.67
N SER A 131 -5.27 -3.31 12.17
CA SER A 131 -6.62 -3.32 11.58
C SER A 131 -7.25 -1.92 11.55
N THR A 132 -7.12 -1.16 12.64
CA THR A 132 -7.63 0.23 12.71
C THR A 132 -6.88 1.14 11.74
N SER A 133 -5.54 1.04 11.66
CA SER A 133 -4.75 1.86 10.73
C SER A 133 -5.15 1.60 9.28
N LYS A 134 -5.37 0.34 8.91
CA LYS A 134 -5.75 -0.05 7.54
C LYS A 134 -7.23 0.25 7.23
N ALA A 135 -8.12 0.15 8.20
CA ALA A 135 -9.52 0.57 8.06
C ALA A 135 -9.65 2.09 7.83
N GLY A 136 -8.83 2.91 8.52
CA GLY A 136 -8.79 4.36 8.36
C GLY A 136 -8.46 4.82 6.94
N LEU A 137 -7.72 4.02 6.16
CA LEU A 137 -7.37 4.32 4.77
C LEU A 137 -8.60 4.40 3.85
N ARG A 138 -9.69 3.72 4.19
CA ARG A 138 -10.96 3.85 3.46
C ARG A 138 -11.54 5.27 3.59
N GLY A 139 -11.39 5.91 4.76
CA GLY A 139 -11.79 7.31 4.95
C GLY A 139 -11.00 8.25 4.04
N LEU A 140 -9.67 8.07 3.95
CA LEU A 140 -8.83 8.82 3.02
C LEU A 140 -9.28 8.60 1.56
N LEU A 141 -9.46 7.36 1.12
CA LEU A 141 -9.95 7.04 -0.22
C LEU A 141 -11.21 7.83 -0.57
N LEU A 142 -12.21 7.80 0.32
CA LEU A 142 -13.53 8.40 0.05
C LEU A 142 -13.50 9.93 -0.02
N SER A 143 -12.60 10.58 0.72
CA SER A 143 -12.38 12.03 0.63
C SER A 143 -11.54 12.39 -0.60
N LEU A 144 -10.39 11.74 -0.75
CA LEU A 144 -9.39 12.12 -1.74
C LEU A 144 -9.86 11.92 -3.20
N LYS A 145 -10.72 10.92 -3.46
CA LYS A 145 -11.31 10.74 -4.80
C LYS A 145 -12.18 11.92 -5.25
N ASN A 146 -12.73 12.69 -4.30
CA ASN A 146 -13.52 13.89 -4.59
C ASN A 146 -12.64 15.13 -4.74
N GLU A 147 -11.47 15.14 -4.10
CA GLU A 147 -10.55 16.27 -4.10
C GLU A 147 -9.59 16.26 -5.31
N ILE A 148 -9.11 15.10 -5.71
CA ILE A 148 -8.07 14.96 -6.76
C ILE A 148 -8.52 15.58 -8.09
N VAL A 149 -9.80 15.50 -8.42
CA VAL A 149 -10.37 16.01 -9.68
C VAL A 149 -10.32 17.54 -9.80
N HIS A 150 -10.12 18.26 -8.68
CA HIS A 150 -9.89 19.71 -8.69
C HIS A 150 -8.44 20.08 -9.03
N LEU A 151 -7.51 19.13 -8.99
CA LEU A 151 -6.08 19.30 -9.30
C LEU A 151 -5.69 18.62 -10.62
N ALA A 152 -6.33 17.50 -10.92
CA ALA A 152 -6.19 16.75 -12.16
C ALA A 152 -7.60 16.28 -12.59
N PRO A 153 -8.20 16.84 -13.65
CA PRO A 153 -9.60 16.56 -14.03
C PRO A 153 -9.92 15.08 -14.29
N ARG A 154 -8.93 14.26 -14.65
CA ARG A 154 -9.04 12.79 -14.77
C ARG A 154 -8.32 12.05 -13.63
N GLY A 155 -8.09 12.75 -12.51
CA GLY A 155 -7.45 12.19 -11.33
C GLY A 155 -8.30 11.11 -10.67
N ARG A 156 -7.66 10.01 -10.26
CA ARG A 156 -8.30 8.83 -9.67
C ARG A 156 -7.61 8.44 -8.36
N VAL A 157 -8.42 8.00 -7.40
CA VAL A 157 -7.91 7.44 -6.13
C VAL A 157 -8.58 6.10 -5.91
N ASN A 158 -7.79 5.06 -5.67
CA ASN A 158 -8.27 3.72 -5.39
C ASN A 158 -7.50 3.07 -4.24
N LEU A 159 -8.07 2.01 -3.67
CA LEU A 159 -7.49 1.24 -2.58
C LEU A 159 -7.35 -0.23 -3.02
N VAL A 160 -6.21 -0.84 -2.73
CA VAL A 160 -6.01 -2.28 -2.87
C VAL A 160 -5.93 -2.89 -1.48
N ASN A 161 -6.74 -3.91 -1.18
CA ASN A 161 -6.68 -4.68 0.06
C ASN A 161 -6.05 -6.05 -0.22
N PRO A 162 -4.73 -6.24 0.03
CA PRO A 162 -4.13 -7.56 0.00
C PRO A 162 -4.69 -8.45 1.11
N GLY A 163 -4.88 -9.73 0.79
CA GLY A 163 -4.98 -10.79 1.79
C GLY A 163 -3.60 -11.35 2.16
N TRP A 164 -3.57 -12.59 2.64
CA TRP A 164 -2.32 -13.28 2.93
C TRP A 164 -1.43 -13.36 1.70
N THR A 165 -0.28 -12.71 1.78
CA THR A 165 0.69 -12.57 0.69
C THR A 165 2.07 -12.98 1.19
N ALA A 166 2.78 -13.82 0.46
CA ALA A 166 4.13 -14.26 0.79
C ALA A 166 5.12 -13.09 0.63
N THR A 167 5.52 -12.52 1.75
CA THR A 167 6.44 -11.38 1.88
C THR A 167 7.27 -11.53 3.15
N PRO A 168 8.36 -10.79 3.33
CA PRO A 168 9.10 -10.79 4.60
C PRO A 168 8.23 -10.45 5.82
N MET A 169 7.20 -9.64 5.65
CA MET A 169 6.26 -9.28 6.74
C MET A 169 5.47 -10.49 7.24
N THR A 170 5.21 -11.49 6.40
CA THR A 170 4.38 -12.67 6.69
C THR A 170 5.21 -13.95 6.82
N GLU A 171 6.53 -13.89 6.69
CA GLU A 171 7.42 -15.03 6.65
C GLU A 171 7.28 -15.93 7.89
N ASP A 172 7.29 -15.34 9.09
CA ASP A 172 7.13 -16.09 10.34
C ASP A 172 5.79 -16.84 10.38
N ALA A 173 4.70 -16.16 10.01
CA ALA A 173 3.37 -16.76 10.01
C ALA A 173 3.23 -17.88 8.96
N LEU A 174 3.90 -17.75 7.83
CA LEU A 174 3.87 -18.72 6.73
C LEU A 174 4.89 -19.83 6.84
N SER A 175 5.84 -19.75 7.77
CA SER A 175 6.80 -20.84 8.07
C SER A 175 6.17 -21.98 8.84
N ASP A 176 5.11 -21.72 9.63
CA ASP A 176 4.38 -22.75 10.38
C ASP A 176 3.27 -23.38 9.51
N LYS A 177 3.45 -24.67 9.20
CA LYS A 177 2.48 -25.45 8.39
C LYS A 177 1.08 -25.50 9.00
N ALA A 178 0.97 -25.57 10.33
CA ALA A 178 -0.32 -25.61 11.01
C ALA A 178 -1.05 -24.25 10.87
N ASN A 179 -0.31 -23.15 10.95
CA ASN A 179 -0.84 -21.82 10.72
C ASN A 179 -1.24 -21.62 9.25
N VAL A 180 -0.42 -22.05 8.31
CA VAL A 180 -0.76 -22.02 6.88
C VAL A 180 -2.05 -22.80 6.59
N SER A 181 -2.22 -23.99 7.19
CA SER A 181 -3.45 -24.77 7.04
C SER A 181 -4.69 -23.97 7.51
N LYS A 182 -4.60 -23.29 8.65
CA LYS A 182 -5.68 -22.43 9.15
C LYS A 182 -5.98 -21.25 8.22
N ILE A 183 -4.93 -20.58 7.72
CA ILE A 183 -5.05 -19.49 6.76
C ILE A 183 -5.81 -19.96 5.51
N LEU A 184 -5.39 -21.10 4.94
CA LEU A 184 -6.01 -21.64 3.73
C LEU A 184 -7.47 -22.04 3.89
N GLN A 185 -7.93 -22.31 5.13
CA GLN A 185 -9.35 -22.57 5.42
C GLN A 185 -10.24 -21.33 5.20
N THR A 186 -9.67 -20.14 5.20
CA THR A 186 -10.39 -18.86 5.01
C THR A 186 -10.36 -18.38 3.57
N ILE A 187 -9.58 -19.03 2.69
CA ILE A 187 -9.33 -18.56 1.32
C ILE A 187 -9.96 -19.54 0.31
N PRO A 188 -11.01 -19.17 -0.43
CA PRO A 188 -11.64 -20.01 -1.45
C PRO A 188 -10.65 -20.57 -2.47
N LEU A 189 -9.70 -19.79 -2.96
CA LEU A 189 -8.68 -20.26 -3.91
C LEU A 189 -7.63 -21.20 -3.28
N ARG A 190 -7.65 -21.43 -1.96
CA ARG A 190 -6.74 -22.34 -1.24
C ARG A 190 -5.26 -22.08 -1.54
N LYS A 191 -4.89 -20.83 -1.80
CA LYS A 191 -3.49 -20.41 -2.00
C LYS A 191 -3.21 -19.07 -1.34
N VAL A 192 -1.98 -18.90 -0.84
CA VAL A 192 -1.43 -17.60 -0.44
C VAL A 192 -1.02 -16.85 -1.70
N ALA A 193 -1.28 -15.54 -1.74
CA ALA A 193 -0.86 -14.69 -2.85
C ALA A 193 0.66 -14.50 -2.87
N ILE A 194 1.20 -14.15 -4.01
CA ILE A 194 2.58 -13.64 -4.17
C ILE A 194 2.55 -12.13 -4.43
N SER A 195 3.66 -11.44 -4.22
CA SER A 195 3.75 -9.99 -4.42
C SER A 195 3.30 -9.54 -5.82
N ALA A 196 3.52 -10.37 -6.85
CA ALA A 196 3.09 -10.09 -8.22
C ALA A 196 1.56 -10.03 -8.36
N ASP A 197 0.79 -10.85 -7.61
CA ASP A 197 -0.67 -10.81 -7.64
C ASP A 197 -1.19 -9.42 -7.20
N ILE A 198 -0.54 -8.82 -6.22
CA ILE A 198 -0.88 -7.48 -5.71
C ILE A 198 -0.40 -6.39 -6.68
N ALA A 199 0.84 -6.53 -7.17
CA ALA A 199 1.45 -5.56 -8.09
C ALA A 199 0.63 -5.42 -9.39
N HIS A 200 0.06 -6.50 -9.94
CA HIS A 200 -0.79 -6.45 -11.12
C HIS A 200 -2.07 -5.64 -10.89
N ALA A 201 -2.71 -5.77 -9.72
CA ALA A 201 -3.88 -4.96 -9.38
C ALA A 201 -3.51 -3.47 -9.24
N ILE A 202 -2.37 -3.17 -8.64
CA ILE A 202 -1.85 -1.80 -8.52
C ILE A 202 -1.54 -1.23 -9.91
N LEU A 203 -0.86 -1.99 -10.77
CA LEU A 203 -0.53 -1.59 -12.14
C LEU A 203 -1.81 -1.29 -12.95
N TYR A 204 -2.82 -2.15 -12.86
CA TYR A 204 -4.13 -1.91 -13.47
C TYR A 204 -4.71 -0.57 -13.02
N LEU A 205 -4.76 -0.30 -11.72
CA LEU A 205 -5.36 0.91 -11.15
C LEU A 205 -4.54 2.17 -11.43
N THR A 206 -3.22 2.06 -11.63
CA THR A 206 -2.37 3.21 -11.99
C THR A 206 -2.49 3.59 -13.45
N SER A 207 -2.83 2.65 -14.32
CA SER A 207 -2.96 2.87 -15.76
C SER A 207 -4.26 3.59 -16.12
N ASP A 208 -4.17 4.76 -16.75
CA ASP A 208 -5.34 5.47 -17.27
C ASP A 208 -6.00 4.69 -18.42
N ALA A 209 -5.20 4.11 -19.29
CA ALA A 209 -5.70 3.31 -20.42
C ALA A 209 -6.55 2.09 -19.98
N LEU A 210 -6.24 1.48 -18.82
CA LEU A 210 -6.93 0.29 -18.32
C LEU A 210 -8.03 0.63 -17.30
N ALA A 211 -7.83 1.65 -16.47
CA ALA A 211 -8.69 1.97 -15.34
C ALA A 211 -9.15 3.45 -15.35
N GLY A 212 -9.18 4.10 -16.51
CA GLY A 212 -9.48 5.54 -16.63
C GLY A 212 -10.85 5.97 -16.09
N HIS A 213 -11.78 5.03 -15.88
CA HIS A 213 -13.09 5.30 -15.26
C HIS A 213 -13.29 4.59 -13.91
N VAL A 214 -12.18 4.13 -13.28
CA VAL A 214 -12.20 3.46 -11.98
C VAL A 214 -11.63 4.39 -10.92
N SER A 215 -12.48 4.98 -10.08
CA SER A 215 -12.09 5.84 -8.96
C SER A 215 -12.98 5.58 -7.74
N GLY A 216 -12.43 5.70 -6.54
CA GLY A 216 -13.14 5.47 -5.28
C GLY A 216 -13.40 3.99 -4.97
N GLN A 217 -12.73 3.06 -5.67
CA GLN A 217 -12.93 1.64 -5.51
C GLN A 217 -11.93 1.03 -4.53
N THR A 218 -12.40 0.01 -3.81
CA THR A 218 -11.57 -0.91 -3.05
C THR A 218 -11.51 -2.23 -3.79
N VAL A 219 -10.31 -2.64 -4.20
CA VAL A 219 -10.06 -3.92 -4.88
C VAL A 219 -9.39 -4.86 -3.90
N THR A 220 -10.10 -5.91 -3.48
CA THR A 220 -9.57 -6.93 -2.57
C THR A 220 -8.90 -8.04 -3.37
N VAL A 221 -7.59 -8.23 -3.15
CA VAL A 221 -6.77 -9.27 -3.77
C VAL A 221 -6.42 -10.31 -2.73
N ALA A 222 -7.35 -11.21 -2.45
CA ALA A 222 -7.30 -12.12 -1.30
C ALA A 222 -7.80 -13.54 -1.60
N GLY A 223 -7.88 -13.92 -2.88
CA GLY A 223 -8.32 -15.27 -3.27
C GLY A 223 -9.76 -15.61 -2.86
N GLY A 224 -10.62 -14.58 -2.70
CA GLY A 224 -12.01 -14.73 -2.28
C GLY A 224 -12.22 -14.78 -0.76
N MET A 225 -11.22 -14.42 0.06
CA MET A 225 -11.34 -14.37 1.53
C MET A 225 -12.50 -13.46 1.95
N GLU A 226 -13.34 -13.95 2.87
CA GLU A 226 -14.54 -13.25 3.39
C GLU A 226 -14.49 -13.03 4.91
N GLY A 227 -13.35 -13.24 5.56
CA GLY A 227 -13.19 -13.08 7.01
C GLY A 227 -13.79 -14.23 7.85
N ARG A 228 -14.17 -15.35 7.24
CA ARG A 228 -14.72 -16.52 7.91
C ARG A 228 -13.99 -17.81 7.51
N VAL A 229 -14.06 -18.83 8.36
CA VAL A 229 -13.59 -20.18 8.02
C VAL A 229 -14.57 -20.83 7.06
N LEU A 230 -14.10 -21.25 5.89
CA LEU A 230 -14.92 -21.87 4.83
C LEU A 230 -14.75 -23.39 4.78
N PHE A 231 -13.59 -23.89 5.24
CA PHE A 231 -13.24 -25.31 5.20
C PHE A 231 -12.90 -25.79 6.59
N SER A 232 -13.50 -26.91 7.05
CA SER A 232 -13.03 -27.61 8.23
C SER A 232 -11.64 -28.19 7.94
N GLY A 233 -10.72 -28.09 8.90
CA GLY A 233 -9.42 -28.76 8.79
C GLY A 233 -9.62 -30.27 8.84
N ASP A 234 -9.17 -30.96 7.83
CA ASP A 234 -8.90 -32.40 7.85
C ASP A 234 -7.42 -32.62 8.14
#